data_cd68afb33ce6ad3d92a67ea58b665d6a
#
_entry.id   cd68afb33ce6ad3d92a67ea58b665d6a
#
_cell.length_a   1.000
_cell.length_b   1.000
_cell.length_c   1.000
_cell.angle_alpha   90.00
_cell.angle_beta   90.00
_cell.angle_gamma   90.00
#
_symmetry.space_group_name_H-M   'P 1'
#
loop_
_entity.id
_entity.type
_entity.pdbx_description
1 polymer ?
#
loop_
_entity_poly.entity_id
_entity_poly.type
_entity_poly.pdbx_seq_one_letter_code
_entity_poly.pdbx_strand_id
1 'polypeptide(L)'
;LQKKLEENKKSVENTLRDQESQRNAMAAKQSEKAKLIADTKNDQNNYAALAQKRNSEVAKLREEQAAANRRALGGSNVSIPGGVPGGGGYPGVWASAPLDAYVDPWGLYTRECVSYVAWKIHSTGRYVPHFGGAGNANQWPSTAARYGISSGSTPKAGAAAVMNIGYYGHVMYVESVNGDGTITVSDYNFAWDGLYRHYTRSASGLTYVYF
;
A
#
# COMPACT_ATOMS: atom_id res chain seq x y z
N LEU A 1 54.28 -14.49 63.13
CA LEU A 1 54.66 -14.00 61.83
C LEU A 1 54.25 -15.00 60.73
N GLN A 2 54.58 -16.29 60.85
CA GLN A 2 54.27 -17.33 59.87
C GLN A 2 52.76 -17.51 59.59
N LYS A 3 51.89 -17.55 60.62
CA LYS A 3 50.45 -17.65 60.45
C LYS A 3 49.86 -16.51 59.64
N LYS A 4 50.27 -15.29 59.87
CA LYS A 4 49.84 -14.11 59.14
C LYS A 4 50.30 -14.10 57.66
N LEU A 5 51.48 -14.66 57.40
CA LEU A 5 51.99 -14.83 56.03
C LEU A 5 51.18 -15.87 55.25
N GLU A 6 50.77 -16.98 55.88
CA GLU A 6 49.95 -18.03 55.26
C GLU A 6 48.51 -17.53 54.96
N GLU A 7 47.93 -16.77 55.90
CA GLU A 7 46.62 -16.11 55.69
C GLU A 7 46.66 -15.12 54.52
N ASN A 8 47.70 -14.30 54.45
CA ASN A 8 47.88 -13.35 53.32
C ASN A 8 48.06 -14.12 52.00
N LYS A 9 48.87 -15.17 51.95
CA LYS A 9 49.09 -15.97 50.74
C LYS A 9 47.77 -16.58 50.27
N LYS A 10 46.95 -17.16 51.14
CA LYS A 10 45.65 -17.71 50.84
C LYS A 10 44.65 -16.64 50.35
N SER A 11 44.70 -15.43 50.90
CA SER A 11 43.88 -14.29 50.45
C SER A 11 44.26 -13.85 49.05
N VAL A 12 45.56 -13.75 48.73
CA VAL A 12 46.05 -13.43 47.37
C VAL A 12 45.66 -14.49 46.36
N GLU A 13 45.80 -15.77 46.72
CA GLU A 13 45.39 -16.87 45.82
C GLU A 13 43.90 -16.87 45.52
N ASN A 14 43.06 -16.59 46.53
CA ASN A 14 41.62 -16.43 46.28
C ASN A 14 41.31 -15.24 45.42
N THR A 15 41.95 -14.09 45.64
CA THR A 15 41.76 -12.89 44.80
C THR A 15 42.18 -13.14 43.35
N LEU A 16 43.29 -13.83 43.11
CA LEU A 16 43.73 -14.21 41.77
C LEU A 16 42.74 -15.14 41.07
N ARG A 17 42.20 -16.10 41.77
CA ARG A 17 41.19 -17.03 41.25
C ARG A 17 39.88 -16.29 40.88
N ASP A 18 39.44 -15.37 41.74
CA ASP A 18 38.28 -14.53 41.43
C ASP A 18 38.49 -13.60 40.22
N GLN A 19 39.68 -13.02 40.11
CA GLN A 19 40.04 -12.21 38.94
C GLN A 19 40.09 -13.02 37.64
N GLU A 20 40.61 -14.23 37.68
CA GLU A 20 40.63 -15.14 36.53
C GLU A 20 39.21 -15.54 36.12
N SER A 21 38.37 -15.89 37.10
CA SER A 21 36.95 -16.17 36.88
C SER A 21 36.22 -14.97 36.23
N GLN A 22 36.44 -13.76 36.74
CA GLN A 22 35.86 -12.54 36.17
C GLN A 22 36.35 -12.27 34.73
N ARG A 23 37.64 -12.46 34.45
CA ARG A 23 38.20 -12.34 33.12
C ARG A 23 37.55 -13.31 32.15
N ASN A 24 37.39 -14.57 32.53
CA ASN A 24 36.77 -15.60 31.71
C ASN A 24 35.29 -15.28 31.44
N ALA A 25 34.55 -14.79 32.43
CA ALA A 25 33.18 -14.36 32.30
C ALA A 25 33.04 -13.14 31.37
N MET A 26 33.97 -12.17 31.44
CA MET A 26 33.99 -11.02 30.54
C MET A 26 34.30 -11.44 29.12
N ALA A 27 35.25 -12.34 28.89
CA ALA A 27 35.57 -12.86 27.54
C ALA A 27 34.38 -13.59 26.91
N ALA A 28 33.67 -14.40 27.71
CA ALA A 28 32.45 -15.06 27.24
C ALA A 28 31.35 -14.07 26.81
N LYS A 29 31.10 -13.04 27.64
CA LYS A 29 30.13 -11.96 27.29
C LYS A 29 30.54 -11.15 26.05
N GLN A 30 31.83 -10.90 25.85
CA GLN A 30 32.31 -10.23 24.66
C GLN A 30 32.07 -11.07 23.40
N SER A 31 32.33 -12.38 23.47
CA SER A 31 32.07 -13.32 22.38
C SER A 31 30.58 -13.40 22.05
N GLU A 32 29.71 -13.49 23.05
CA GLU A 32 28.26 -13.49 22.87
C GLU A 32 27.76 -12.18 22.22
N LYS A 33 28.26 -11.03 22.69
CA LYS A 33 27.95 -9.74 22.11
C LYS A 33 28.39 -9.63 20.63
N ALA A 34 29.59 -10.11 20.30
CA ALA A 34 30.08 -10.13 18.93
C ALA A 34 29.21 -10.99 18.00
N LYS A 35 28.78 -12.15 18.47
CA LYS A 35 27.86 -13.02 17.74
C LYS A 35 26.51 -12.35 17.52
N LEU A 36 25.92 -11.75 18.53
CA LEU A 36 24.63 -11.02 18.43
C LEU A 36 24.71 -9.88 17.42
N ILE A 37 25.81 -9.12 17.41
CA ILE A 37 26.03 -8.05 16.43
C ILE A 37 26.10 -8.63 15.01
N ALA A 38 26.81 -9.73 14.81
CA ALA A 38 26.92 -10.37 13.48
C ALA A 38 25.56 -10.89 12.98
N ASP A 39 24.79 -11.55 13.84
CA ASP A 39 23.46 -12.07 13.54
C ASP A 39 22.50 -10.91 13.20
N THR A 40 22.47 -9.85 13.99
CA THR A 40 21.63 -8.65 13.75
C THR A 40 21.97 -7.97 12.43
N LYS A 41 23.26 -7.85 12.09
CA LYS A 41 23.70 -7.26 10.82
C LYS A 41 23.29 -8.12 9.63
N ASN A 42 23.36 -9.45 9.77
CA ASN A 42 22.90 -10.38 8.74
C ASN A 42 21.39 -10.25 8.51
N ASP A 43 20.61 -10.16 9.57
CA ASP A 43 19.16 -9.95 9.50
C ASP A 43 18.82 -8.61 8.81
N GLN A 44 19.49 -7.52 9.13
CA GLN A 44 19.32 -6.24 8.44
C GLN A 44 19.59 -6.34 6.94
N ASN A 45 20.64 -7.04 6.53
CA ASN A 45 20.97 -7.24 5.12
C ASN A 45 19.88 -8.08 4.40
N ASN A 46 19.38 -9.12 5.05
CA ASN A 46 18.29 -9.94 4.53
C ASN A 46 16.99 -9.13 4.37
N TYR A 47 16.63 -8.29 5.35
CA TYR A 47 15.48 -7.39 5.25
C TYR A 47 15.65 -6.35 4.15
N ALA A 48 16.83 -5.77 4.01
CA ALA A 48 17.10 -4.80 2.94
C ALA A 48 16.98 -5.43 1.56
N ALA A 49 17.53 -6.63 1.35
CA ALA A 49 17.41 -7.37 0.10
C ALA A 49 15.95 -7.74 -0.22
N LEU A 50 15.18 -8.15 0.78
CA LEU A 50 13.75 -8.46 0.62
C LEU A 50 12.95 -7.20 0.27
N ALA A 51 13.23 -6.07 0.94
CA ALA A 51 12.57 -4.78 0.64
C ALA A 51 12.88 -4.32 -0.79
N GLN A 52 14.14 -4.45 -1.24
CA GLN A 52 14.53 -4.10 -2.60
C GLN A 52 13.82 -4.99 -3.64
N LYS A 53 13.74 -6.30 -3.40
CA LYS A 53 13.00 -7.23 -4.26
C LYS A 53 11.52 -6.84 -4.35
N ARG A 54 10.87 -6.58 -3.21
CA ARG A 54 9.46 -6.16 -3.16
C ARG A 54 9.24 -4.85 -3.90
N ASN A 55 10.10 -3.87 -3.74
CA ASN A 55 10.00 -2.59 -4.44
C ASN A 55 10.10 -2.76 -5.96
N SER A 56 10.98 -3.64 -6.45
CA SER A 56 11.10 -3.93 -7.88
C SER A 56 9.87 -4.66 -8.43
N GLU A 57 9.29 -5.60 -7.67
CA GLU A 57 8.04 -6.29 -8.03
C GLU A 57 6.86 -5.29 -8.11
N VAL A 58 6.73 -4.38 -7.14
CA VAL A 58 5.71 -3.33 -7.14
C VAL A 58 5.88 -2.39 -8.33
N ALA A 59 7.10 -1.96 -8.65
CA ALA A 59 7.37 -1.10 -9.80
C ALA A 59 6.96 -1.77 -11.11
N LYS A 60 7.27 -3.06 -11.28
CA LYS A 60 6.85 -3.84 -12.46
C LYS A 60 5.33 -3.93 -12.58
N LEU A 61 4.63 -4.26 -11.49
CA LEU A 61 3.16 -4.33 -11.49
C LEU A 61 2.52 -2.98 -11.83
N ARG A 62 3.10 -1.88 -11.37
CA ARG A 62 2.67 -0.51 -11.69
C ARG A 62 2.80 -0.22 -13.19
N GLU A 63 3.92 -0.57 -13.79
CA GLU A 63 4.14 -0.39 -15.23
C GLU A 63 3.17 -1.22 -16.06
N GLU A 64 2.98 -2.49 -15.70
CA GLU A 64 2.02 -3.39 -16.36
C GLU A 64 0.59 -2.86 -16.26
N GLN A 65 0.18 -2.34 -15.10
CA GLN A 65 -1.15 -1.75 -14.91
C GLN A 65 -1.31 -0.47 -15.74
N ALA A 66 -0.32 0.42 -15.74
CA ALA A 66 -0.37 1.63 -16.55
C ALA A 66 -0.48 1.31 -18.06
N ALA A 67 0.22 0.28 -18.51
CA ALA A 67 0.12 -0.21 -19.88
C ALA A 67 -1.27 -0.81 -20.18
N ALA A 68 -1.87 -1.55 -19.24
CA ALA A 68 -3.21 -2.09 -19.37
C ALA A 68 -4.26 -0.98 -19.42
N ASN A 69 -4.15 0.05 -18.57
CA ASN A 69 -5.03 1.20 -18.56
C ASN A 69 -4.99 1.94 -19.94
N ARG A 70 -3.79 2.18 -20.47
CA ARG A 70 -3.63 2.80 -21.81
C ARG A 70 -4.30 1.99 -22.90
N ARG A 71 -4.10 0.67 -22.92
CA ARG A 71 -4.71 -0.21 -23.94
C ARG A 71 -6.24 -0.20 -23.86
N ALA A 72 -6.80 -0.15 -22.67
CA ALA A 72 -8.24 -0.14 -22.45
C ALA A 72 -8.94 1.14 -22.92
N LEU A 73 -8.21 2.24 -23.13
CA LEU A 73 -8.74 3.46 -23.75
C LEU A 73 -8.73 3.43 -25.31
N GLY A 74 -8.20 2.39 -25.94
CA GLY A 74 -8.19 2.29 -27.42
C GLY A 74 -6.79 2.18 -28.03
N GLY A 75 -5.77 1.83 -27.25
CA GLY A 75 -4.42 1.53 -27.74
C GLY A 75 -3.38 2.63 -27.49
N SER A 76 -2.19 2.44 -28.03
CA SER A 76 -0.99 3.26 -27.79
C SER A 76 -1.09 4.72 -28.25
N ASN A 77 -2.09 5.07 -29.07
CA ASN A 77 -2.29 6.40 -29.62
C ASN A 77 -3.36 7.24 -28.89
N VAL A 78 -4.01 6.70 -27.87
CA VAL A 78 -4.98 7.47 -27.07
C VAL A 78 -4.23 8.25 -25.98
N SER A 79 -4.35 9.56 -26.04
CA SER A 79 -3.83 10.44 -24.99
C SER A 79 -4.57 10.17 -23.69
N ILE A 80 -3.84 9.81 -22.64
CA ILE A 80 -4.42 9.80 -21.28
C ILE A 80 -4.82 11.23 -20.95
N PRO A 81 -6.09 11.48 -20.52
CA PRO A 81 -6.51 12.84 -20.17
C PRO A 81 -5.55 13.48 -19.18
N GLY A 82 -5.26 14.75 -19.34
CA GLY A 82 -4.40 15.50 -18.42
C GLY A 82 -4.94 15.43 -16.98
N GLY A 83 -4.08 15.05 -16.04
CA GLY A 83 -4.43 15.01 -14.64
C GLY A 83 -4.11 16.33 -13.93
N VAL A 84 -4.85 16.64 -12.86
CA VAL A 84 -4.60 17.80 -12.01
C VAL A 84 -4.38 17.36 -10.55
N PRO A 85 -3.46 17.99 -9.82
CA PRO A 85 -3.30 17.73 -8.38
C PRO A 85 -4.53 18.22 -7.60
N GLY A 86 -5.01 17.45 -6.62
CA GLY A 86 -6.02 17.90 -5.66
C GLY A 86 -7.42 18.16 -6.24
N GLY A 87 -7.75 17.63 -7.43
CA GLY A 87 -9.04 17.85 -8.08
C GLY A 87 -10.19 17.06 -7.48
N GLY A 88 -11.42 17.30 -8.00
CA GLY A 88 -12.63 16.53 -7.69
C GLY A 88 -13.22 16.76 -6.28
N GLY A 89 -12.67 17.70 -5.51
CA GLY A 89 -13.07 17.95 -4.13
C GLY A 89 -12.56 16.93 -3.11
N TYR A 90 -11.66 16.03 -3.53
CA TYR A 90 -11.04 15.03 -2.66
C TYR A 90 -10.32 15.70 -1.48
N PRO A 91 -10.41 15.16 -0.23
CA PRO A 91 -9.89 15.84 0.95
C PRO A 91 -8.44 16.28 0.81
N GLY A 92 -8.16 17.56 1.07
CA GLY A 92 -6.83 18.15 0.83
C GLY A 92 -5.70 17.45 1.58
N VAL A 93 -5.96 16.96 2.79
CA VAL A 93 -4.99 16.17 3.59
C VAL A 93 -4.57 14.88 2.88
N TRP A 94 -5.46 14.27 2.10
CA TRP A 94 -5.16 13.08 1.31
C TRP A 94 -4.60 13.43 -0.06
N ALA A 95 -5.21 14.42 -0.72
CA ALA A 95 -4.83 14.83 -2.07
C ALA A 95 -3.39 15.38 -2.17
N SER A 96 -2.90 16.03 -1.10
CA SER A 96 -1.55 16.60 -1.03
C SER A 96 -0.49 15.67 -0.42
N ALA A 97 -0.91 14.56 0.20
CA ALA A 97 0.02 13.58 0.75
C ALA A 97 0.80 12.83 -0.35
N PRO A 98 1.93 12.21 -0.06
CA PRO A 98 2.51 11.21 -0.96
C PRO A 98 1.51 10.13 -1.33
N LEU A 99 1.66 9.52 -2.52
CA LEU A 99 0.83 8.40 -2.95
C LEU A 99 0.95 7.26 -1.93
N ASP A 100 -0.19 6.66 -1.56
CA ASP A 100 -0.27 5.55 -0.59
C ASP A 100 0.18 5.88 0.84
N ALA A 101 0.30 7.17 1.19
CA ALA A 101 0.82 7.57 2.51
C ALA A 101 -0.12 7.20 3.68
N TYR A 102 -1.41 7.15 3.43
CA TYR A 102 -2.42 6.87 4.45
C TYR A 102 -3.41 5.80 3.99
N VAL A 103 -4.07 5.18 4.96
CA VAL A 103 -5.23 4.33 4.74
C VAL A 103 -6.47 5.13 5.14
N ASP A 104 -7.46 5.18 4.27
CA ASP A 104 -8.72 5.89 4.49
C ASP A 104 -9.70 5.07 5.37
N PRO A 105 -10.86 5.63 5.79
CA PRO A 105 -11.83 4.93 6.62
C PRO A 105 -12.43 3.66 6.00
N TRP A 106 -12.28 3.44 4.71
CA TRP A 106 -12.75 2.23 4.01
C TRP A 106 -11.65 1.19 3.82
N GLY A 107 -10.45 1.40 4.41
CA GLY A 107 -9.32 0.48 4.33
C GLY A 107 -8.56 0.53 3.00
N LEU A 108 -8.63 1.66 2.29
CA LEU A 108 -8.05 1.88 0.97
C LEU A 108 -6.90 2.91 1.05
N TYR A 109 -5.88 2.77 0.21
CA TYR A 109 -4.76 3.70 0.17
C TYR A 109 -5.15 5.02 -0.49
N THR A 110 -4.77 6.14 0.16
CA THR A 110 -5.09 7.49 -0.30
C THR A 110 -4.39 7.86 -1.60
N ARG A 111 -5.05 8.69 -2.42
CA ARG A 111 -4.68 9.08 -3.79
C ARG A 111 -4.77 7.94 -4.82
N GLU A 112 -5.22 6.75 -4.41
CA GLU A 112 -5.58 5.68 -5.33
C GLU A 112 -7.01 5.88 -5.88
N CYS A 113 -7.29 5.29 -7.04
CA CYS A 113 -8.60 5.35 -7.67
C CYS A 113 -9.72 4.84 -6.75
N VAL A 114 -9.43 3.77 -6.02
CA VAL A 114 -10.35 3.14 -5.07
C VAL A 114 -10.71 4.07 -3.90
N SER A 115 -9.73 4.75 -3.31
CA SER A 115 -9.96 5.68 -2.20
C SER A 115 -10.77 6.91 -2.65
N TYR A 116 -10.44 7.47 -3.82
CA TYR A 116 -11.19 8.59 -4.38
C TYR A 116 -12.66 8.22 -4.63
N VAL A 117 -12.92 7.10 -5.30
CA VAL A 117 -14.30 6.70 -5.63
C VAL A 117 -15.10 6.35 -4.38
N ALA A 118 -14.50 5.67 -3.39
CA ALA A 118 -15.13 5.40 -2.09
C ALA A 118 -15.53 6.70 -1.40
N TRP A 119 -14.60 7.65 -1.30
CA TRP A 119 -14.87 8.96 -0.75
C TRP A 119 -15.97 9.72 -1.53
N LYS A 120 -15.90 9.72 -2.85
CA LYS A 120 -16.87 10.43 -3.70
C LYS A 120 -18.29 9.89 -3.50
N ILE A 121 -18.47 8.57 -3.43
CA ILE A 121 -19.74 7.93 -3.14
C ILE A 121 -20.23 8.32 -1.74
N HIS A 122 -19.35 8.20 -0.72
CA HIS A 122 -19.69 8.54 0.65
C HIS A 122 -20.08 10.02 0.81
N SER A 123 -19.42 10.93 0.09
CA SER A 123 -19.72 12.37 0.12
C SER A 123 -21.13 12.72 -0.37
N THR A 124 -21.79 11.80 -1.07
CA THR A 124 -23.20 11.91 -1.48
C THR A 124 -24.19 11.35 -0.45
N GLY A 125 -23.72 10.97 0.75
CA GLY A 125 -24.54 10.39 1.81
C GLY A 125 -24.80 8.90 1.69
N ARG A 126 -24.18 8.21 0.74
CA ARG A 126 -24.36 6.77 0.54
C ARG A 126 -23.37 5.96 1.39
N TYR A 127 -23.81 4.76 1.76
CA TYR A 127 -22.98 3.83 2.51
C TYR A 127 -21.89 3.23 1.62
N VAL A 128 -20.66 3.22 2.11
CA VAL A 128 -19.51 2.51 1.50
C VAL A 128 -18.94 1.55 2.55
N PRO A 129 -18.85 0.25 2.25
CA PRO A 129 -18.32 -0.73 3.19
C PRO A 129 -16.81 -0.59 3.37
N HIS A 130 -16.28 -1.18 4.44
CA HIS A 130 -14.84 -1.34 4.62
C HIS A 130 -14.32 -2.49 3.74
N PHE A 131 -13.37 -2.22 2.86
CA PHE A 131 -12.90 -3.19 1.86
C PHE A 131 -11.89 -4.21 2.40
N GLY A 132 -11.27 -3.97 3.55
CA GLY A 132 -10.55 -4.95 4.38
C GLY A 132 -9.61 -5.92 3.65
N GLY A 133 -8.59 -5.43 2.93
CA GLY A 133 -7.64 -6.27 2.20
C GLY A 133 -8.13 -6.84 0.86
N ALA A 134 -9.39 -6.55 0.46
CA ALA A 134 -10.00 -6.90 -0.83
C ALA A 134 -10.46 -5.63 -1.56
N GLY A 135 -9.61 -4.60 -1.57
CA GLY A 135 -9.90 -3.26 -2.05
C GLY A 135 -9.42 -2.94 -3.46
N ASN A 136 -8.73 -3.86 -4.14
CA ASN A 136 -8.37 -3.65 -5.54
C ASN A 136 -9.61 -3.41 -6.39
N ALA A 137 -9.54 -2.52 -7.37
CA ALA A 137 -10.70 -2.12 -8.16
C ALA A 137 -11.44 -3.31 -8.81
N ASN A 138 -10.70 -4.30 -9.33
CA ASN A 138 -11.27 -5.52 -9.91
C ASN A 138 -12.01 -6.43 -8.88
N GLN A 139 -11.77 -6.23 -7.58
CA GLN A 139 -12.44 -6.97 -6.50
C GLN A 139 -13.74 -6.28 -6.04
N TRP A 140 -13.97 -5.02 -6.41
CA TRP A 140 -15.11 -4.25 -5.93
C TRP A 140 -16.47 -4.92 -6.15
N PRO A 141 -16.79 -5.48 -7.34
CA PRO A 141 -18.08 -6.14 -7.54
C PRO A 141 -18.32 -7.28 -6.55
N SER A 142 -17.32 -8.14 -6.34
CA SER A 142 -17.42 -9.28 -5.43
C SER A 142 -17.40 -8.86 -3.95
N THR A 143 -16.63 -7.85 -3.59
CA THR A 143 -16.57 -7.34 -2.22
C THR A 143 -17.86 -6.62 -1.86
N ALA A 144 -18.39 -5.75 -2.73
CA ALA A 144 -19.64 -5.03 -2.54
C ALA A 144 -20.85 -6.00 -2.41
N ALA A 145 -20.85 -7.07 -3.18
CA ALA A 145 -21.91 -8.11 -3.11
C ALA A 145 -22.03 -8.74 -1.70
N ARG A 146 -20.93 -8.86 -0.94
CA ARG A 146 -20.96 -9.37 0.44
C ARG A 146 -21.73 -8.47 1.40
N TYR A 147 -21.91 -7.20 1.02
CA TYR A 147 -22.69 -6.20 1.76
C TYR A 147 -24.05 -5.91 1.14
N GLY A 148 -24.52 -6.76 0.22
CA GLY A 148 -25.80 -6.59 -0.44
C GLY A 148 -25.84 -5.51 -1.53
N ILE A 149 -24.69 -4.98 -1.93
CA ILE A 149 -24.57 -3.97 -2.97
C ILE A 149 -24.49 -4.66 -4.33
N SER A 150 -25.42 -4.35 -5.21
CA SER A 150 -25.53 -5.00 -6.53
C SER A 150 -24.55 -4.41 -7.55
N SER A 151 -24.24 -5.19 -8.58
CA SER A 151 -23.47 -4.75 -9.73
C SER A 151 -24.10 -5.24 -11.04
N GLY A 152 -23.73 -4.61 -12.16
CA GLY A 152 -24.25 -4.97 -13.47
C GLY A 152 -23.52 -4.26 -14.61
N SER A 153 -24.05 -4.37 -15.82
CA SER A 153 -23.47 -3.76 -17.03
C SER A 153 -24.14 -2.44 -17.45
N THR A 154 -25.19 -2.00 -16.75
CA THR A 154 -25.92 -0.78 -17.08
C THR A 154 -25.31 0.43 -16.40
N PRO A 155 -24.84 1.46 -17.14
CA PRO A 155 -24.32 2.66 -16.54
C PRO A 155 -25.38 3.44 -15.79
N LYS A 156 -25.03 3.97 -14.60
CA LYS A 156 -25.87 4.87 -13.81
C LYS A 156 -25.01 5.98 -13.23
N ALA A 157 -25.47 7.22 -13.29
CA ALA A 157 -24.83 8.32 -12.58
C ALA A 157 -24.69 7.98 -11.09
N GLY A 158 -23.55 8.26 -10.51
CA GLY A 158 -23.25 7.91 -9.13
C GLY A 158 -22.74 6.49 -8.91
N ALA A 159 -22.73 5.62 -9.89
CA ALA A 159 -22.15 4.28 -9.77
C ALA A 159 -20.61 4.33 -9.78
N ALA A 160 -19.99 3.28 -9.23
CA ALA A 160 -18.58 3.00 -9.45
C ALA A 160 -18.42 2.17 -10.73
N ALA A 161 -17.72 2.69 -11.73
CA ALA A 161 -17.44 2.00 -12.99
C ALA A 161 -16.09 1.30 -12.91
N VAL A 162 -16.10 -0.02 -12.88
CA VAL A 162 -14.92 -0.87 -12.73
C VAL A 162 -14.43 -1.36 -14.08
N MET A 163 -13.15 -1.11 -14.37
CA MET A 163 -12.40 -1.73 -15.45
C MET A 163 -11.64 -2.94 -14.89
N ASN A 164 -12.02 -4.15 -15.31
CA ASN A 164 -11.33 -5.37 -14.89
C ASN A 164 -10.13 -5.64 -15.81
N ILE A 165 -9.05 -4.89 -15.62
CA ILE A 165 -7.84 -4.92 -16.45
C ILE A 165 -6.59 -4.94 -15.58
N GLY A 166 -5.51 -5.58 -16.07
CA GLY A 166 -4.26 -5.69 -15.33
C GLY A 166 -4.43 -6.44 -14.02
N TYR A 167 -3.51 -6.20 -13.10
CA TYR A 167 -3.47 -6.89 -11.80
C TYR A 167 -4.48 -6.30 -10.79
N TYR A 168 -4.61 -4.97 -10.75
CA TYR A 168 -5.43 -4.27 -9.75
C TYR A 168 -6.81 -3.87 -10.27
N GLY A 169 -6.99 -3.80 -11.58
CA GLY A 169 -8.13 -3.11 -12.18
C GLY A 169 -7.99 -1.58 -12.10
N HIS A 170 -9.05 -0.89 -12.49
CA HIS A 170 -9.21 0.55 -12.27
C HIS A 170 -10.67 0.86 -11.99
N VAL A 171 -10.97 1.86 -11.14
CA VAL A 171 -12.33 2.28 -10.84
C VAL A 171 -12.49 3.79 -11.01
N MET A 172 -13.63 4.20 -11.55
CA MET A 172 -14.02 5.56 -11.81
C MET A 172 -15.39 5.84 -11.20
N TYR A 173 -15.65 7.05 -10.79
CA TYR A 173 -16.99 7.51 -10.42
C TYR A 173 -17.74 7.99 -11.66
N VAL A 174 -18.97 7.53 -11.87
CA VAL A 174 -19.82 7.98 -13.00
C VAL A 174 -20.48 9.30 -12.62
N GLU A 175 -20.06 10.38 -13.23
CA GLU A 175 -20.65 11.71 -13.03
C GLU A 175 -21.96 11.85 -13.81
N SER A 176 -21.97 11.37 -15.08
CA SER A 176 -23.17 11.36 -15.91
C SER A 176 -23.16 10.19 -16.91
N VAL A 177 -24.35 9.80 -17.35
CA VAL A 177 -24.57 8.90 -18.48
C VAL A 177 -25.04 9.73 -19.67
N ASN A 178 -24.31 9.64 -20.77
CA ASN A 178 -24.59 10.40 -21.98
C ASN A 178 -25.47 9.60 -22.94
N GLY A 179 -26.28 10.24 -23.75
CA GLY A 179 -27.24 9.55 -24.63
C GLY A 179 -26.61 8.85 -25.85
N ASP A 180 -25.31 9.01 -26.06
CA ASP A 180 -24.53 8.48 -27.17
C ASP A 180 -23.77 7.17 -26.87
N GLY A 181 -24.06 6.53 -25.75
CA GLY A 181 -23.35 5.32 -25.31
C GLY A 181 -22.05 5.61 -24.57
N THR A 182 -21.81 6.87 -24.21
CA THR A 182 -20.67 7.28 -23.38
C THR A 182 -21.10 7.63 -21.96
N ILE A 183 -20.12 7.72 -21.06
CA ILE A 183 -20.24 8.21 -19.70
C ILE A 183 -19.17 9.28 -19.44
N THR A 184 -19.52 10.28 -18.64
CA THR A 184 -18.54 11.19 -18.06
C THR A 184 -18.13 10.65 -16.69
N VAL A 185 -16.85 10.53 -16.44
CA VAL A 185 -16.29 9.93 -15.23
C VAL A 185 -15.25 10.82 -14.59
N SER A 186 -15.04 10.59 -13.29
CA SER A 186 -13.91 11.15 -12.56
C SER A 186 -13.15 10.05 -11.83
N ASP A 187 -11.83 10.19 -11.74
CA ASP A 187 -10.93 9.25 -11.09
C ASP A 187 -9.67 9.90 -10.54
N TYR A 188 -8.88 9.07 -9.88
CA TYR A 188 -7.50 9.37 -9.45
C TYR A 188 -6.57 8.27 -9.93
N ASN A 189 -5.31 8.63 -10.10
CA ASN A 189 -4.20 7.70 -10.32
C ASN A 189 -4.33 6.79 -11.56
N PHE A 190 -5.07 7.18 -12.58
CA PHE A 190 -5.22 6.39 -13.80
C PHE A 190 -3.86 6.07 -14.47
N ALA A 191 -2.93 7.02 -14.45
CA ALA A 191 -1.60 6.89 -15.04
C ALA A 191 -0.50 6.59 -14.01
N TRP A 192 -0.85 6.19 -12.78
CA TRP A 192 0.07 5.99 -11.64
C TRP A 192 0.82 7.26 -11.22
N ASP A 193 0.18 8.40 -11.37
CA ASP A 193 0.71 9.73 -11.07
C ASP A 193 0.02 10.40 -9.87
N GLY A 194 -1.00 9.74 -9.30
CA GLY A 194 -1.77 10.26 -8.17
C GLY A 194 -2.57 11.51 -8.52
N LEU A 195 -2.91 11.73 -9.81
CA LEU A 195 -3.62 12.92 -10.27
C LEU A 195 -5.10 12.62 -10.50
N TYR A 196 -5.92 13.66 -10.25
CA TYR A 196 -7.34 13.67 -10.57
C TYR A 196 -7.56 13.83 -12.05
N ARG A 197 -8.56 13.11 -12.61
CA ARG A 197 -9.03 13.25 -13.98
C ARG A 197 -10.54 13.30 -14.04
N HIS A 198 -11.03 14.05 -15.03
CA HIS A 198 -12.44 14.13 -15.38
C HIS A 198 -12.56 14.09 -16.91
N TYR A 199 -13.23 13.07 -17.45
CA TYR A 199 -13.26 12.85 -18.89
C TYR A 199 -14.46 12.00 -19.32
N THR A 200 -14.72 11.98 -20.63
CA THR A 200 -15.76 11.16 -21.26
C THR A 200 -15.14 9.93 -21.91
N ARG A 201 -15.79 8.80 -21.74
CA ARG A 201 -15.37 7.51 -22.34
C ARG A 201 -16.56 6.65 -22.71
N SER A 202 -16.36 5.58 -23.50
CA SER A 202 -17.37 4.55 -23.76
C SER A 202 -17.86 3.92 -22.46
N ALA A 203 -19.17 3.70 -22.36
CA ALA A 203 -19.82 2.98 -21.26
C ALA A 203 -19.64 1.46 -21.34
N SER A 204 -19.24 0.94 -22.49
CA SER A 204 -19.13 -0.50 -22.71
C SER A 204 -17.88 -1.11 -22.06
N GLY A 205 -17.92 -2.41 -21.77
CA GLY A 205 -16.78 -3.16 -21.20
C GLY A 205 -16.50 -2.89 -19.74
N LEU A 206 -17.43 -2.25 -19.01
CA LEU A 206 -17.33 -1.91 -17.59
C LEU A 206 -18.33 -2.73 -16.75
N THR A 207 -17.96 -2.98 -15.50
CA THR A 207 -18.89 -3.45 -14.46
C THR A 207 -19.23 -2.27 -13.55
N TYR A 208 -20.49 -1.97 -13.36
CA TYR A 208 -20.97 -0.89 -12.52
C TYR A 208 -21.42 -1.43 -11.16
N VAL A 209 -20.92 -0.85 -10.07
CA VAL A 209 -21.34 -1.16 -8.69
C VAL A 209 -22.26 -0.04 -8.20
N TYR A 210 -23.44 -0.40 -7.69
CA TYR A 210 -24.54 0.53 -7.38
C TYR A 210 -24.69 0.70 -5.88
N PHE A 211 -23.83 1.54 -5.29
CA PHE A 211 -23.88 1.88 -3.86
C PHE A 211 -25.14 2.62 -3.47
#